data_4ceecc28242708e6dbf5803e3279b015
#
_entry.id   4ceecc28242708e6dbf5803e3279b015
#
_cell.length_a   1.000
_cell.length_b   1.000
_cell.length_c   1.000
_cell.angle_alpha   90.00
_cell.angle_beta   90.00
_cell.angle_gamma   90.00
#
_symmetry.space_group_name_H-M   'P 1'
#
loop_
_entity.id
_entity.type
_entity.pdbx_description
1 polymer ?
#
loop_
_entity_poly.entity_id
_entity_poly.type
_entity_poly.pdbx_seq_one_letter_code
_entity_poly.pdbx_strand_id
1 'polypeptide(L)'
;KEIAALGVKVKGYASNAANFEDTEKVVNQIKDDFGSVDILVNNAGITKDGLMMRMSEAQWDAVIAVNLKSAFNFIHACTPIMMRQKSGSIINMASVVGVHGNAGQCNYSASKAGMIGLAKSIAQELGSRGIRANAIAPGFIITDMTAKLSDEVKAEWAKKIPLRRGGTPEDVADVATFLASDMSSYVSGQ
;
A
#
# COMPACT_ATOMS: atom_id res chain seq x y z
N LYS A 1 -12.19 3.10 -17.23
CA LYS A 1 -12.13 3.28 -18.70
C LYS A 1 -10.70 3.06 -19.21
N GLU A 2 -9.68 3.69 -18.61
CA GLU A 2 -8.28 3.60 -19.03
C GLU A 2 -7.76 2.16 -19.05
N ILE A 3 -7.91 1.43 -17.94
CA ILE A 3 -7.47 0.03 -17.84
C ILE A 3 -8.19 -0.87 -18.84
N ALA A 4 -9.50 -0.66 -19.06
CA ALA A 4 -10.25 -1.42 -20.04
C ALA A 4 -9.75 -1.20 -21.48
N ALA A 5 -9.20 -0.02 -21.77
CA ALA A 5 -8.60 0.29 -23.08
C ALA A 5 -7.34 -0.53 -23.37
N LEU A 6 -6.71 -1.13 -22.34
CA LEU A 6 -5.57 -2.04 -22.49
C LEU A 6 -5.98 -3.47 -22.88
N GLY A 7 -7.28 -3.74 -23.10
CA GLY A 7 -7.77 -5.04 -23.53
C GLY A 7 -7.83 -6.10 -22.41
N VAL A 8 -7.69 -5.70 -21.15
CA VAL A 8 -7.76 -6.61 -19.99
C VAL A 8 -9.15 -6.56 -19.34
N LYS A 9 -9.55 -7.67 -18.71
CA LYS A 9 -10.77 -7.70 -17.90
C LYS A 9 -10.60 -6.82 -16.68
N VAL A 10 -11.52 -5.87 -16.47
CA VAL A 10 -11.50 -4.95 -15.33
C VAL A 10 -12.89 -4.79 -14.73
N LYS A 11 -12.98 -4.72 -13.43
CA LYS A 11 -14.20 -4.46 -12.68
C LYS A 11 -13.90 -3.57 -11.48
N GLY A 12 -14.74 -2.58 -11.24
CA GLY A 12 -14.69 -1.73 -10.06
C GLY A 12 -15.68 -2.20 -9.00
N TYR A 13 -15.26 -2.12 -7.74
CA TYR A 13 -16.11 -2.46 -6.59
C TYR A 13 -16.13 -1.28 -5.62
N ALA A 14 -17.32 -0.89 -5.16
CA ALA A 14 -17.45 0.09 -4.09
C ALA A 14 -17.45 -0.66 -2.74
N SER A 15 -16.49 -0.30 -1.88
CA SER A 15 -16.33 -0.90 -0.56
C SER A 15 -15.67 0.08 0.40
N ASN A 16 -16.04 0.02 1.67
CA ASN A 16 -15.30 0.69 2.73
C ASN A 16 -14.17 -0.21 3.22
N ALA A 17 -12.95 0.04 2.76
CA ALA A 17 -11.77 -0.73 3.12
C ALA A 17 -11.51 -0.82 4.65
N ALA A 18 -11.93 0.18 5.42
CA ALA A 18 -11.83 0.18 6.88
C ALA A 18 -12.90 -0.70 7.58
N ASN A 19 -13.92 -1.15 6.84
CA ASN A 19 -14.96 -2.06 7.36
C ASN A 19 -14.60 -3.50 7.02
N PHE A 20 -14.50 -4.35 8.04
CA PHE A 20 -14.08 -5.74 7.91
C PHE A 20 -15.06 -6.57 7.05
N GLU A 21 -16.35 -6.49 7.36
CA GLU A 21 -17.38 -7.26 6.66
C GLU A 21 -17.53 -6.84 5.18
N ASP A 22 -17.45 -5.54 4.91
CA ASP A 22 -17.48 -5.02 3.53
C ASP A 22 -16.29 -5.55 2.72
N THR A 23 -15.12 -5.62 3.35
CA THR A 23 -13.90 -6.14 2.72
C THR A 23 -14.04 -7.63 2.41
N GLU A 24 -14.57 -8.44 3.33
CA GLU A 24 -14.83 -9.86 3.08
C GLU A 24 -15.81 -10.06 1.92
N LYS A 25 -16.91 -9.31 1.91
CA LYS A 25 -17.91 -9.37 0.82
C LYS A 25 -17.28 -9.05 -0.53
N VAL A 26 -16.51 -7.96 -0.62
CA VAL A 26 -15.92 -7.55 -1.89
C VAL A 26 -14.86 -8.53 -2.37
N VAL A 27 -14.04 -9.09 -1.50
CA VAL A 27 -13.03 -10.10 -1.88
C VAL A 27 -13.70 -11.38 -2.38
N ASN A 28 -14.79 -11.81 -1.76
CA ASN A 28 -15.57 -12.95 -2.25
C ASN A 28 -16.17 -12.67 -3.64
N GLN A 29 -16.72 -11.46 -3.87
CA GLN A 29 -17.20 -11.07 -5.20
C GLN A 29 -16.09 -11.06 -6.25
N ILE A 30 -14.88 -10.57 -5.90
CA ILE A 30 -13.72 -10.59 -6.80
C ILE A 30 -13.36 -12.02 -7.17
N LYS A 31 -13.31 -12.91 -6.18
CA LYS A 31 -13.05 -14.34 -6.43
C LYS A 31 -14.10 -14.98 -7.34
N ASP A 32 -15.38 -14.67 -7.14
CA ASP A 32 -16.46 -15.19 -7.98
C ASP A 32 -16.40 -14.66 -9.41
N ASP A 33 -16.03 -13.39 -9.60
CA ASP A 33 -15.93 -12.74 -10.91
C ASP A 33 -14.68 -13.14 -11.71
N PHE A 34 -13.55 -13.40 -11.04
CA PHE A 34 -12.24 -13.63 -11.67
C PHE A 34 -11.67 -15.05 -11.43
N GLY A 35 -12.19 -15.80 -10.47
CA GLY A 35 -11.77 -17.17 -10.16
C GLY A 35 -10.61 -17.26 -9.16
N SER A 36 -9.73 -16.25 -9.09
CA SER A 36 -8.54 -16.19 -8.22
C SER A 36 -8.31 -14.79 -7.67
N VAL A 37 -7.41 -14.70 -6.69
CA VAL A 37 -6.78 -13.46 -6.22
C VAL A 37 -5.28 -13.73 -6.13
N ASP A 38 -4.52 -13.26 -7.10
CA ASP A 38 -3.09 -13.60 -7.22
C ASP A 38 -2.19 -12.50 -6.65
N ILE A 39 -2.63 -11.25 -6.76
CA ILE A 39 -1.89 -10.08 -6.30
C ILE A 39 -2.81 -9.18 -5.49
N LEU A 40 -2.36 -8.76 -4.31
CA LEU A 40 -3.02 -7.77 -3.47
C LEU A 40 -2.11 -6.56 -3.30
N VAL A 41 -2.55 -5.39 -3.76
CA VAL A 41 -1.85 -4.12 -3.52
C VAL A 41 -2.64 -3.27 -2.54
N ASN A 42 -2.16 -3.16 -1.31
CA ASN A 42 -2.74 -2.31 -0.27
C ASN A 42 -2.22 -0.87 -0.44
N ASN A 43 -2.90 -0.09 -1.30
CA ASN A 43 -2.50 1.27 -1.65
C ASN A 43 -3.36 2.35 -0.97
N ALA A 44 -4.56 2.03 -0.50
CA ALA A 44 -5.45 3.00 0.11
C ALA A 44 -4.78 3.71 1.30
N GLY A 45 -4.89 5.03 1.34
CA GLY A 45 -4.29 5.81 2.43
C GLY A 45 -4.72 7.26 2.43
N ILE A 46 -4.73 7.83 3.61
CA ILE A 46 -5.01 9.25 3.87
C ILE A 46 -3.97 9.83 4.81
N THR A 47 -3.88 11.15 4.84
CA THR A 47 -3.17 11.92 5.87
C THR A 47 -4.14 12.79 6.65
N LYS A 48 -3.86 12.98 7.93
CA LYS A 48 -4.54 13.94 8.84
C LYS A 48 -3.45 14.52 9.73
N ASP A 49 -2.65 15.39 9.15
CA ASP A 49 -1.45 15.92 9.77
C ASP A 49 -1.79 16.88 10.91
N GLY A 50 -0.95 16.91 11.91
CA GLY A 50 -1.05 17.78 13.08
C GLY A 50 0.05 17.49 14.09
N LEU A 51 0.52 18.53 14.81
CA LEU A 51 1.46 18.33 15.91
C LEU A 51 0.84 17.42 16.98
N MET A 52 1.63 16.54 17.58
CA MET A 52 1.17 15.52 18.53
C MET A 52 0.23 16.09 19.60
N MET A 53 0.60 17.21 20.21
CA MET A 53 -0.22 17.85 21.26
C MET A 53 -1.56 18.42 20.78
N ARG A 54 -1.77 18.55 19.47
CA ARG A 54 -3.01 19.07 18.86
C ARG A 54 -3.75 18.03 18.03
N MET A 55 -3.15 16.85 17.84
CA MET A 55 -3.76 15.76 17.09
C MET A 55 -4.93 15.18 17.89
N SER A 56 -6.12 15.21 17.30
CA SER A 56 -7.29 14.61 17.93
C SER A 56 -7.29 13.08 17.76
N GLU A 57 -7.95 12.38 18.68
CA GLU A 57 -8.19 10.95 18.59
C GLU A 57 -8.85 10.58 17.25
N ALA A 58 -9.83 11.36 16.79
CA ALA A 58 -10.49 11.14 15.51
C ALA A 58 -9.54 11.25 14.30
N GLN A 59 -8.53 12.14 14.35
CA GLN A 59 -7.50 12.21 13.31
C GLN A 59 -6.58 10.97 13.33
N TRP A 60 -6.22 10.51 14.51
CA TRP A 60 -5.43 9.30 14.70
C TRP A 60 -6.20 8.08 14.20
N ASP A 61 -7.41 7.85 14.69
CA ASP A 61 -8.23 6.70 14.35
C ASP A 61 -8.55 6.62 12.86
N ALA A 62 -8.88 7.74 12.23
CA ALA A 62 -9.15 7.77 10.79
C ALA A 62 -7.94 7.30 9.97
N VAL A 63 -6.73 7.74 10.32
CA VAL A 63 -5.51 7.35 9.59
C VAL A 63 -5.19 5.88 9.86
N ILE A 64 -5.27 5.40 11.08
CA ILE A 64 -5.03 3.99 11.42
C ILE A 64 -6.07 3.09 10.73
N ALA A 65 -7.34 3.47 10.75
CA ALA A 65 -8.41 2.70 10.12
C ALA A 65 -8.23 2.57 8.61
N VAL A 66 -7.93 3.67 7.92
CA VAL A 66 -7.81 3.68 6.46
C VAL A 66 -6.48 3.13 5.98
N ASN A 67 -5.35 3.46 6.63
CA ASN A 67 -4.03 3.11 6.14
C ASN A 67 -3.57 1.71 6.56
N LEU A 68 -3.88 1.28 7.79
CA LEU A 68 -3.34 0.05 8.37
C LEU A 68 -4.41 -1.03 8.54
N LYS A 69 -5.53 -0.69 9.18
CA LYS A 69 -6.60 -1.67 9.40
C LYS A 69 -7.19 -2.17 8.07
N SER A 70 -7.30 -1.29 7.07
CA SER A 70 -7.75 -1.70 5.73
C SER A 70 -6.86 -2.79 5.12
N ALA A 71 -5.53 -2.62 5.24
CA ALA A 71 -4.59 -3.62 4.74
C ALA A 71 -4.75 -4.96 5.48
N PHE A 72 -4.89 -4.92 6.81
CA PHE A 72 -5.22 -6.11 7.59
C PHE A 72 -6.51 -6.77 7.08
N ASN A 73 -7.58 -6.02 6.88
CA ASN A 73 -8.87 -6.55 6.42
C ASN A 73 -8.72 -7.27 5.07
N PHE A 74 -8.06 -6.64 4.08
CA PHE A 74 -7.86 -7.25 2.76
C PHE A 74 -6.91 -8.46 2.82
N ILE A 75 -5.83 -8.39 3.57
CA ILE A 75 -4.91 -9.52 3.75
C ILE A 75 -5.67 -10.70 4.37
N HIS A 76 -6.44 -10.46 5.44
CA HIS A 76 -7.25 -11.48 6.09
C HIS A 76 -8.21 -12.14 5.11
N ALA A 77 -8.96 -11.36 4.35
CA ALA A 77 -9.95 -11.88 3.40
C ALA A 77 -9.31 -12.63 2.20
N CYS A 78 -8.13 -12.19 1.72
CA CYS A 78 -7.42 -12.82 0.60
C CYS A 78 -6.65 -14.08 1.03
N THR A 79 -6.17 -14.16 2.27
CA THR A 79 -5.33 -15.25 2.78
C THR A 79 -5.91 -16.64 2.52
N PRO A 80 -7.18 -16.96 2.85
CA PRO A 80 -7.73 -18.29 2.60
C PRO A 80 -7.78 -18.67 1.11
N ILE A 81 -7.92 -17.67 0.23
CA ILE A 81 -7.94 -17.86 -1.23
C ILE A 81 -6.52 -18.19 -1.71
N MET A 82 -5.54 -17.35 -1.39
CA MET A 82 -4.13 -17.52 -1.75
C MET A 82 -3.55 -18.83 -1.20
N MET A 83 -3.91 -19.21 0.04
CA MET A 83 -3.48 -20.48 0.64
C MET A 83 -3.99 -21.70 -0.14
N ARG A 84 -5.22 -21.67 -0.64
CA ARG A 84 -5.76 -22.74 -1.51
C ARG A 84 -5.07 -22.75 -2.87
N GLN A 85 -4.73 -21.59 -3.41
CA GLN A 85 -3.98 -21.44 -4.66
C GLN A 85 -2.52 -21.89 -4.51
N LYS A 86 -1.96 -21.88 -3.28
CA LYS A 86 -0.54 -22.07 -2.98
C LYS A 86 0.34 -21.05 -3.70
N SER A 87 -0.17 -19.85 -3.89
CA SER A 87 0.48 -18.75 -4.60
C SER A 87 -0.18 -17.43 -4.22
N GLY A 88 0.60 -16.37 -4.15
CA GLY A 88 0.13 -15.02 -3.92
C GLY A 88 1.25 -14.02 -3.73
N SER A 89 1.00 -12.76 -4.11
CA SER A 89 1.90 -11.64 -3.82
C SER A 89 1.12 -10.52 -3.13
N ILE A 90 1.52 -10.16 -1.91
CA ILE A 90 0.95 -9.07 -1.12
C ILE A 90 1.95 -7.92 -1.11
N ILE A 91 1.50 -6.74 -1.52
CA ILE A 91 2.32 -5.53 -1.63
C ILE A 91 1.68 -4.43 -0.80
N ASN A 92 2.36 -4.00 0.26
CA ASN A 92 1.89 -2.94 1.14
C ASN A 92 2.56 -1.61 0.78
N MET A 93 1.75 -0.60 0.45
CA MET A 93 2.26 0.75 0.17
C MET A 93 2.54 1.48 1.48
N ALA A 94 3.80 1.38 1.95
CA ALA A 94 4.32 2.10 3.10
C ALA A 94 4.72 3.55 2.74
N SER A 95 5.75 4.08 3.36
CA SER A 95 6.36 5.39 3.08
C SER A 95 7.70 5.49 3.80
N VAL A 96 8.62 6.29 3.28
CA VAL A 96 9.84 6.68 4.02
C VAL A 96 9.50 7.33 5.37
N VAL A 97 8.34 7.97 5.49
CA VAL A 97 7.84 8.52 6.76
C VAL A 97 7.56 7.41 7.78
N GLY A 98 7.18 6.22 7.34
CA GLY A 98 7.06 5.04 8.20
C GLY A 98 8.42 4.47 8.65
N VAL A 99 9.51 4.80 7.94
CA VAL A 99 10.87 4.35 8.25
C VAL A 99 11.57 5.34 9.19
N HIS A 100 11.45 6.64 8.90
CA HIS A 100 12.25 7.68 9.58
C HIS A 100 11.42 8.59 10.50
N GLY A 101 10.10 8.58 10.39
CA GLY A 101 9.23 9.53 11.05
C GLY A 101 9.18 10.87 10.31
N ASN A 102 8.20 11.70 10.68
CA ASN A 102 8.11 13.11 10.26
C ASN A 102 7.31 13.90 11.29
N ALA A 103 7.78 15.09 11.65
CA ALA A 103 7.08 15.96 12.57
C ALA A 103 5.69 16.32 12.02
N GLY A 104 4.66 16.25 12.89
CA GLY A 104 3.27 16.50 12.50
C GLY A 104 2.56 15.31 11.82
N GLN A 105 3.21 14.15 11.68
CA GLN A 105 2.65 12.97 11.03
C GLN A 105 2.73 11.70 11.91
N CYS A 106 2.55 11.82 13.22
CA CYS A 106 2.68 10.68 14.13
C CYS A 106 1.73 9.53 13.78
N ASN A 107 0.46 9.83 13.44
CA ASN A 107 -0.53 8.85 13.00
C ASN A 107 -0.15 8.20 11.65
N TYR A 108 0.24 9.01 10.68
CA TYR A 108 0.65 8.52 9.36
C TYR A 108 1.92 7.68 9.46
N SER A 109 2.93 8.16 10.18
CA SER A 109 4.18 7.45 10.45
C SER A 109 3.92 6.08 11.10
N ALA A 110 3.12 6.05 12.16
CA ALA A 110 2.74 4.80 12.84
C ALA A 110 2.02 3.83 11.88
N SER A 111 1.06 4.34 11.08
CA SER A 111 0.32 3.51 10.12
C SER A 111 1.25 2.91 9.06
N LYS A 112 2.19 3.70 8.51
CA LYS A 112 3.11 3.26 7.46
C LYS A 112 4.23 2.35 7.99
N ALA A 113 4.68 2.56 9.23
CA ALA A 113 5.56 1.62 9.93
C ALA A 113 4.85 0.27 10.18
N GLY A 114 3.56 0.32 10.58
CA GLY A 114 2.72 -0.86 10.72
C GLY A 114 2.59 -1.68 9.44
N MET A 115 2.51 -1.04 8.27
CA MET A 115 2.46 -1.70 6.97
C MET A 115 3.74 -2.52 6.68
N ILE A 116 4.90 -2.02 7.11
CA ILE A 116 6.19 -2.73 6.98
C ILE A 116 6.22 -3.93 7.93
N GLY A 117 5.85 -3.74 9.20
CA GLY A 117 5.78 -4.81 10.18
C GLY A 117 4.80 -5.92 9.76
N LEU A 118 3.63 -5.52 9.23
CA LEU A 118 2.62 -6.46 8.74
C LEU A 118 3.15 -7.30 7.57
N ALA A 119 3.83 -6.69 6.58
CA ALA A 119 4.44 -7.42 5.47
C ALA A 119 5.44 -8.48 5.96
N LYS A 120 6.31 -8.11 6.90
CA LYS A 120 7.32 -9.02 7.48
C LYS A 120 6.69 -10.21 8.22
N SER A 121 5.65 -9.96 9.02
CA SER A 121 4.96 -11.01 9.77
C SER A 121 4.24 -11.97 8.82
N ILE A 122 3.52 -11.46 7.82
CA ILE A 122 2.82 -12.27 6.82
C ILE A 122 3.80 -13.10 5.98
N ALA A 123 4.96 -12.53 5.62
CA ALA A 123 6.00 -13.27 4.91
C ALA A 123 6.48 -14.51 5.70
N GLN A 124 6.64 -14.38 7.02
CA GLN A 124 7.03 -15.50 7.90
C GLN A 124 5.90 -16.54 8.02
N GLU A 125 4.66 -16.09 8.16
CA GLU A 125 3.51 -16.94 8.40
C GLU A 125 3.09 -17.72 7.15
N LEU A 126 3.06 -17.05 5.99
CA LEU A 126 2.49 -17.59 4.76
C LEU A 126 3.53 -18.03 3.72
N GLY A 127 4.83 -17.81 3.95
CA GLY A 127 5.90 -18.14 3.01
C GLY A 127 5.93 -19.62 2.62
N SER A 128 5.71 -20.53 3.58
CA SER A 128 5.63 -21.96 3.34
C SER A 128 4.45 -22.39 2.44
N ARG A 129 3.52 -21.49 2.20
CA ARG A 129 2.36 -21.67 1.31
C ARG A 129 2.55 -21.05 -0.07
N GLY A 130 3.77 -20.58 -0.39
CA GLY A 130 4.07 -19.94 -1.67
C GLY A 130 3.53 -18.50 -1.76
N ILE A 131 3.21 -17.86 -0.63
CA ILE A 131 2.69 -16.50 -0.59
C ILE A 131 3.82 -15.57 -0.14
N ARG A 132 4.11 -14.55 -0.92
CA ARG A 132 5.10 -13.52 -0.62
C ARG A 132 4.40 -12.26 -0.10
N ALA A 133 5.04 -11.55 0.80
CA ALA A 133 4.54 -10.26 1.29
C ALA A 133 5.70 -9.27 1.43
N ASN A 134 5.56 -8.10 0.83
CA ASN A 134 6.57 -7.05 0.83
C ASN A 134 5.93 -5.68 1.03
N ALA A 135 6.74 -4.70 1.43
CA ALA A 135 6.35 -3.30 1.55
C ALA A 135 7.19 -2.44 0.60
N ILE A 136 6.57 -1.48 -0.04
CA ILE A 136 7.25 -0.43 -0.78
C ILE A 136 7.18 0.83 0.08
N ALA A 137 8.31 1.48 0.33
CA ALA A 137 8.39 2.71 1.10
C ALA A 137 8.84 3.88 0.18
N PRO A 138 7.93 4.46 -0.63
CA PRO A 138 8.28 5.55 -1.53
C PRO A 138 8.78 6.76 -0.74
N GLY A 139 9.74 7.48 -1.34
CA GLY A 139 10.16 8.78 -0.89
C GLY A 139 9.21 9.88 -1.36
N PHE A 140 9.77 11.01 -1.77
CA PHE A 140 9.00 12.10 -2.36
C PHE A 140 8.59 11.75 -3.79
N ILE A 141 7.29 11.62 -4.02
CA ILE A 141 6.70 11.32 -5.33
C ILE A 141 5.93 12.54 -5.83
N ILE A 142 6.17 12.91 -7.08
CA ILE A 142 5.47 13.99 -7.76
C ILE A 142 4.08 13.48 -8.16
N THR A 143 3.05 14.10 -7.58
CA THR A 143 1.65 13.81 -7.86
C THR A 143 0.92 15.12 -8.10
N ASP A 144 -0.34 15.09 -8.52
CA ASP A 144 -1.16 16.30 -8.68
C ASP A 144 -1.19 17.17 -7.41
N MET A 145 -1.04 16.55 -6.24
CA MET A 145 -1.00 17.25 -4.95
C MET A 145 0.32 17.99 -4.75
N THR A 146 1.44 17.40 -5.14
CA THR A 146 2.79 17.99 -5.04
C THR A 146 3.15 18.85 -6.26
N ALA A 147 2.47 18.66 -7.39
CA ALA A 147 2.63 19.49 -8.59
C ALA A 147 2.32 20.98 -8.35
N LYS A 148 1.45 21.24 -7.35
CA LYS A 148 1.06 22.61 -6.95
C LYS A 148 2.13 23.37 -6.13
N LEU A 149 3.19 22.69 -5.71
CA LEU A 149 4.32 23.33 -5.01
C LEU A 149 5.12 24.21 -6.00
N SER A 150 5.67 25.32 -5.51
CA SER A 150 6.53 26.18 -6.35
C SER A 150 7.79 25.44 -6.78
N ASP A 151 8.38 25.89 -7.90
CA ASP A 151 9.59 25.27 -8.44
C ASP A 151 10.80 25.41 -7.51
N GLU A 152 10.84 26.49 -6.70
CA GLU A 152 11.86 26.67 -5.67
C GLU A 152 11.76 25.59 -4.58
N VAL A 153 10.54 25.28 -4.10
CA VAL A 153 10.31 24.22 -3.10
C VAL A 153 10.66 22.85 -3.67
N LYS A 154 10.28 22.58 -4.92
CA LYS A 154 10.64 21.32 -5.61
C LYS A 154 12.14 21.18 -5.76
N ALA A 155 12.85 22.26 -6.14
CA ALA A 155 14.30 22.29 -6.28
C ALA A 155 15.02 22.08 -4.93
N GLU A 156 14.50 22.67 -3.85
CA GLU A 156 15.04 22.46 -2.49
C GLU A 156 14.89 21.01 -2.04
N TRP A 157 13.77 20.37 -2.33
CA TRP A 157 13.56 18.96 -2.00
C TRP A 157 14.45 18.05 -2.86
N ALA A 158 14.57 18.36 -4.16
CA ALA A 158 15.45 17.61 -5.04
C ALA A 158 16.92 17.62 -4.59
N LYS A 159 17.39 18.73 -3.98
CA LYS A 159 18.75 18.83 -3.41
C LYS A 159 19.00 17.81 -2.29
N LYS A 160 17.96 17.44 -1.54
CA LYS A 160 18.04 16.47 -0.41
C LYS A 160 17.93 15.01 -0.87
N ILE A 161 17.43 14.79 -2.08
CA ILE A 161 17.27 13.47 -2.68
C ILE A 161 18.57 13.10 -3.41
N PRO A 162 19.17 11.92 -3.14
CA PRO A 162 20.43 11.52 -3.81
C PRO A 162 20.34 11.52 -5.34
N LEU A 163 19.20 11.10 -5.91
CA LEU A 163 18.96 11.10 -7.36
C LEU A 163 18.62 12.49 -7.92
N ARG A 164 18.59 13.53 -7.08
CA ARG A 164 18.37 14.94 -7.48
C ARG A 164 17.05 15.19 -8.22
N ARG A 165 16.08 14.28 -8.09
CA ARG A 165 14.71 14.43 -8.59
C ARG A 165 13.71 13.82 -7.64
N GLY A 166 12.47 14.29 -7.67
CA GLY A 166 11.35 13.54 -7.14
C GLY A 166 11.08 12.28 -7.97
N GLY A 167 10.57 11.24 -7.34
CA GLY A 167 10.05 10.08 -8.05
C GLY A 167 8.72 10.39 -8.74
N THR A 168 8.32 9.56 -9.67
CA THR A 168 7.02 9.61 -10.33
C THR A 168 6.13 8.43 -9.88
N PRO A 169 4.82 8.47 -10.11
CA PRO A 169 3.96 7.31 -9.89
C PRO A 169 4.46 6.06 -10.64
N GLU A 170 5.04 6.23 -11.83
CA GLU A 170 5.61 5.16 -12.64
C GLU A 170 6.82 4.52 -11.96
N ASP A 171 7.72 5.31 -11.35
CA ASP A 171 8.85 4.77 -10.57
C ASP A 171 8.34 3.80 -9.46
N VAL A 172 7.20 4.09 -8.85
CA VAL A 172 6.58 3.22 -7.82
C VAL A 172 5.88 2.02 -8.45
N ALA A 173 5.19 2.23 -9.58
CA ALA A 173 4.48 1.17 -10.30
C ALA A 173 5.44 0.11 -10.83
N ASP A 174 6.64 0.48 -11.29
CA ASP A 174 7.68 -0.45 -11.74
C ASP A 174 8.12 -1.38 -10.61
N VAL A 175 8.35 -0.84 -9.41
CA VAL A 175 8.67 -1.67 -8.22
C VAL A 175 7.50 -2.57 -7.84
N ALA A 176 6.27 -2.06 -7.89
CA ALA A 176 5.08 -2.87 -7.62
C ALA A 176 4.92 -3.99 -8.64
N THR A 177 5.18 -3.72 -9.92
CA THR A 177 5.16 -4.71 -11.01
C THR A 177 6.23 -5.78 -10.80
N PHE A 178 7.45 -5.40 -10.44
CA PHE A 178 8.50 -6.34 -10.07
C PHE A 178 8.05 -7.26 -8.91
N LEU A 179 7.51 -6.70 -7.82
CA LEU A 179 7.04 -7.48 -6.67
C LEU A 179 5.81 -8.33 -6.99
N ALA A 180 4.99 -7.95 -7.96
CA ALA A 180 3.85 -8.72 -8.42
C ALA A 180 4.24 -9.90 -9.32
N SER A 181 5.40 -9.85 -9.97
CA SER A 181 5.86 -10.82 -10.96
C SER A 181 6.74 -11.92 -10.36
N ASP A 182 7.00 -12.96 -11.17
CA ASP A 182 7.92 -14.06 -10.84
C ASP A 182 9.38 -13.62 -10.73
N MET A 183 9.73 -12.43 -11.25
CA MET A 183 11.07 -11.84 -11.09
C MET A 183 11.46 -11.65 -9.62
N SER A 184 10.46 -11.53 -8.74
CA SER A 184 10.63 -11.40 -7.29
C SER A 184 10.30 -12.68 -6.51
N SER A 185 10.36 -13.85 -7.16
CA SER A 185 9.96 -15.14 -6.56
C SER A 185 10.71 -15.48 -5.25
N TYR A 186 11.92 -14.93 -5.05
CA TYR A 186 12.71 -15.11 -3.82
C TYR A 186 12.79 -13.84 -2.95
N VAL A 187 11.90 -12.87 -3.17
CA VAL A 187 11.82 -11.61 -2.40
C VAL A 187 10.57 -11.64 -1.53
N SER A 188 10.74 -11.77 -0.22
CA SER A 188 9.64 -11.76 0.76
C SER A 188 10.10 -11.17 2.09
N GLY A 189 9.24 -10.39 2.74
CA GLY A 189 9.54 -9.73 4.02
C GLY A 189 10.40 -8.46 3.91
N GLN A 190 10.50 -7.86 2.74
CA GLN A 190 11.26 -6.64 2.49
C GLN A 190 10.38 -5.39 2.54
#